data_63ff0e1f5eabb98c368448c2750319d1
#
_entry.id   63ff0e1f5eabb98c368448c2750319d1
#
_cell.length_a   1.000
_cell.length_b   1.000
_cell.length_c   1.000
_cell.angle_alpha   90.00
_cell.angle_beta   90.00
_cell.angle_gamma   90.00
#
_symmetry.space_group_name_H-M   'P 1'
#
loop_
_entity.id
_entity.type
_entity.pdbx_description
1 polymer ?
#
loop_
_entity_poly.entity_id
_entity_poly.type
_entity_poly.pdbx_seq_one_letter_code
_entity_poly.pdbx_strand_id
1 'polypeptide(L)'
;MIASKILHIYAHYNKRLGAYKITHILRRDYGIHISVGRVYRLMKSLQLPKMSTQKPFHPHKHNENGQCINHLQQDFNQKAPNLVWVSDFTYIKTAGKWYYLCIVMDLFSRKIISWNISGKPDVDLVMTAFKKAYTKRNAPLGLMFHSDRGTQYTAFAFRQLLDCLNVVQSFSKKGYPFDNACCECFFKYLKKEEVNRKTYHCSNSSYQCLNTLKDSIMPRDHIVLSE
;
A
#
# COMPACT_ATOMS: atom_id res chain seq x y z
N MET A 1 2.92 -32.15 -15.25
CA MET A 1 3.81 -31.79 -14.12
C MET A 1 3.87 -30.29 -13.82
N ILE A 2 4.27 -29.37 -14.73
CA ILE A 2 4.32 -27.91 -14.44
C ILE A 2 2.91 -27.30 -14.25
N ALA A 3 1.94 -27.71 -15.06
CA ALA A 3 0.55 -27.23 -14.96
C ALA A 3 -0.09 -27.52 -13.60
N SER A 4 0.13 -28.72 -13.03
CA SER A 4 -0.38 -29.06 -11.69
C SER A 4 0.26 -28.21 -10.60
N LYS A 5 1.56 -27.88 -10.71
CA LYS A 5 2.22 -26.95 -9.78
C LYS A 5 1.67 -25.52 -9.90
N ILE A 6 1.38 -25.04 -11.12
CA ILE A 6 0.74 -23.74 -11.33
C ILE A 6 -0.64 -23.70 -10.64
N LEU A 7 -1.46 -24.75 -10.80
CA LEU A 7 -2.76 -24.85 -10.14
C LEU A 7 -2.63 -24.86 -8.63
N HIS A 8 -1.68 -25.63 -8.08
CA HIS A 8 -1.42 -25.68 -6.64
C HIS A 8 -1.02 -24.31 -6.08
N ILE A 9 -0.05 -23.64 -6.72
CA ILE A 9 0.37 -22.30 -6.33
C ILE A 9 -0.81 -21.32 -6.45
N TYR A 10 -1.55 -21.36 -7.55
CA TYR A 10 -2.68 -20.46 -7.77
C TYR A 10 -3.78 -20.64 -6.72
N ALA A 11 -4.09 -21.89 -6.33
CA ALA A 11 -5.05 -22.21 -5.27
C ALA A 11 -4.54 -21.78 -3.89
N HIS A 12 -3.28 -22.11 -3.55
CA HIS A 12 -2.66 -21.77 -2.27
C HIS A 12 -2.69 -20.27 -1.98
N TYR A 13 -2.44 -19.45 -2.99
CA TYR A 13 -2.51 -17.98 -2.88
C TYR A 13 -3.90 -17.40 -3.20
N ASN A 14 -4.98 -18.17 -2.97
CA ASN A 14 -6.37 -17.74 -3.13
C ASN A 14 -6.66 -17.09 -4.49
N LYS A 15 -6.09 -17.62 -5.56
CA LYS A 15 -6.30 -17.16 -6.95
C LYS A 15 -5.84 -15.71 -7.23
N ARG A 16 -4.87 -15.18 -6.47
CA ARG A 16 -4.43 -13.78 -6.54
C ARG A 16 -3.20 -13.54 -7.42
N LEU A 17 -2.47 -14.60 -7.77
CA LEU A 17 -1.19 -14.47 -8.46
C LEU A 17 -1.35 -14.48 -9.98
N GLY A 18 -0.64 -13.57 -10.65
CA GLY A 18 -0.45 -13.58 -12.10
C GLY A 18 0.80 -14.36 -12.51
N ALA A 19 0.99 -14.52 -13.84
CA ALA A 19 2.07 -15.32 -14.42
C ALA A 19 3.47 -14.93 -13.90
N TYR A 20 3.74 -13.64 -13.71
CA TYR A 20 5.03 -13.15 -13.21
C TYR A 20 5.35 -13.71 -11.80
N LYS A 21 4.44 -13.52 -10.84
CA LYS A 21 4.63 -14.02 -9.46
C LYS A 21 4.68 -15.55 -9.39
N ILE A 22 3.86 -16.24 -10.17
CA ILE A 22 3.88 -17.71 -10.26
C ILE A 22 5.23 -18.20 -10.83
N THR A 23 5.78 -17.52 -11.84
CA THR A 23 7.11 -17.85 -12.37
C THR A 23 8.19 -17.73 -11.30
N HIS A 24 8.14 -16.68 -10.50
CA HIS A 24 9.08 -16.45 -9.40
C HIS A 24 9.01 -17.55 -8.33
N ILE A 25 7.79 -17.95 -7.94
CA ILE A 25 7.56 -19.02 -6.96
C ILE A 25 8.02 -20.38 -7.52
N LEU A 26 7.74 -20.67 -8.80
CA LEU A 26 8.22 -21.88 -9.45
C LEU A 26 9.74 -21.99 -9.42
N ARG A 27 10.45 -20.86 -9.62
CA ARG A 27 11.91 -20.82 -9.53
C ARG A 27 12.40 -20.99 -8.10
N ARG A 28 11.84 -20.22 -7.15
CA ARG A 28 12.29 -20.17 -5.75
C ARG A 28 12.00 -21.47 -5.01
N ASP A 29 10.77 -21.98 -5.09
CA ASP A 29 10.29 -23.06 -4.21
C ASP A 29 10.38 -24.46 -4.88
N TYR A 30 10.45 -24.50 -6.21
CA TYR A 30 10.47 -25.75 -6.95
C TYR A 30 11.68 -25.90 -7.88
N GLY A 31 12.59 -24.94 -7.93
CA GLY A 31 13.76 -24.97 -8.81
C GLY A 31 13.43 -24.98 -10.32
N ILE A 32 12.20 -24.61 -10.70
CA ILE A 32 11.74 -24.69 -12.10
C ILE A 32 12.02 -23.37 -12.81
N HIS A 33 12.95 -23.41 -13.77
CA HIS A 33 13.26 -22.28 -14.65
C HIS A 33 12.36 -22.28 -15.88
N ILE A 34 11.43 -21.33 -15.93
CA ILE A 34 10.43 -21.21 -17.01
C ILE A 34 10.18 -19.73 -17.29
N SER A 35 9.91 -19.38 -18.56
CA SER A 35 9.61 -17.98 -18.91
C SER A 35 8.20 -17.58 -18.49
N VAL A 36 8.03 -16.29 -18.13
CA VAL A 36 6.73 -15.70 -17.77
C VAL A 36 5.69 -15.90 -18.87
N GLY A 37 6.10 -15.76 -20.15
CA GLY A 37 5.20 -15.99 -21.30
C GLY A 37 4.69 -17.43 -21.40
N ARG A 38 5.52 -18.43 -21.04
CA ARG A 38 5.10 -19.84 -21.02
C ARG A 38 4.15 -20.12 -19.86
N VAL A 39 4.41 -19.55 -18.66
CA VAL A 39 3.49 -19.64 -17.52
C VAL A 39 2.15 -18.99 -17.86
N TYR A 40 2.16 -17.82 -18.50
CA TYR A 40 0.93 -17.15 -18.95
C TYR A 40 0.09 -18.02 -19.91
N ARG A 41 0.74 -18.65 -20.90
CA ARG A 41 0.05 -19.56 -21.84
C ARG A 41 -0.55 -20.76 -21.11
N LEU A 42 0.19 -21.37 -20.17
CA LEU A 42 -0.32 -22.46 -19.35
C LEU A 42 -1.50 -22.03 -18.46
N MET A 43 -1.44 -20.85 -17.84
CA MET A 43 -2.57 -20.32 -17.10
C MET A 43 -3.80 -20.10 -17.99
N LYS A 44 -3.60 -19.64 -19.22
CA LYS A 44 -4.68 -19.48 -20.20
C LYS A 44 -5.29 -20.82 -20.60
N SER A 45 -4.47 -21.86 -20.90
CA SER A 45 -4.95 -23.20 -21.24
C SER A 45 -5.69 -23.87 -20.08
N LEU A 46 -5.33 -23.54 -18.83
CA LEU A 46 -6.02 -23.98 -17.61
C LEU A 46 -7.26 -23.12 -17.29
N GLN A 47 -7.66 -22.23 -18.18
CA GLN A 47 -8.80 -21.31 -18.02
C GLN A 47 -8.78 -20.51 -16.71
N LEU A 48 -7.59 -20.21 -16.18
CA LEU A 48 -7.48 -19.41 -14.97
C LEU A 48 -7.89 -17.95 -15.27
N PRO A 49 -8.77 -17.35 -14.46
CA PRO A 49 -9.30 -16.03 -14.75
C PRO A 49 -8.21 -14.96 -14.77
N LYS A 50 -8.31 -14.04 -15.73
CA LYS A 50 -7.44 -12.86 -15.78
C LYS A 50 -7.75 -11.95 -14.59
N MET A 51 -6.70 -11.34 -14.02
CA MET A 51 -6.86 -10.28 -13.05
C MET A 51 -7.38 -9.03 -13.76
N SER A 52 -8.64 -8.68 -13.54
CA SER A 52 -9.20 -7.41 -14.00
C SER A 52 -9.46 -6.47 -12.82
N THR A 53 -9.27 -5.19 -13.02
CA THR A 53 -9.56 -4.16 -12.04
C THR A 53 -10.59 -3.19 -12.60
N GLN A 54 -11.56 -2.78 -11.79
CA GLN A 54 -12.44 -1.67 -12.12
C GLN A 54 -11.69 -0.33 -11.96
N LYS A 55 -12.04 0.66 -12.80
CA LYS A 55 -11.42 2.00 -12.70
C LYS A 55 -11.77 2.64 -11.36
N PRO A 56 -10.81 3.20 -10.63
CA PRO A 56 -11.07 3.89 -9.37
C PRO A 56 -11.79 5.22 -9.59
N PHE A 57 -12.58 5.61 -8.60
CA PHE A 57 -13.20 6.94 -8.52
C PHE A 57 -12.15 7.97 -8.04
N HIS A 58 -12.09 9.15 -8.66
CA HIS A 58 -11.20 10.25 -8.28
C HIS A 58 -12.00 11.40 -7.65
N PRO A 59 -11.85 11.70 -6.36
CA PRO A 59 -12.49 12.85 -5.74
C PRO A 59 -11.82 14.18 -6.09
N HIS A 60 -12.58 15.28 -6.06
CA HIS A 60 -12.13 16.63 -6.42
C HIS A 60 -11.17 17.26 -5.38
N LYS A 61 -10.29 18.15 -5.83
CA LYS A 61 -9.19 18.78 -5.08
C LYS A 61 -9.64 20.00 -4.26
N HIS A 62 -9.06 20.19 -3.07
CA HIS A 62 -9.17 21.40 -2.25
C HIS A 62 -7.86 22.22 -2.20
N ASN A 63 -8.01 23.52 -1.87
CA ASN A 63 -6.97 24.56 -1.95
C ASN A 63 -5.89 24.47 -0.85
N GLU A 64 -4.70 24.99 -1.20
CA GLU A 64 -3.47 24.93 -0.41
C GLU A 64 -3.24 26.18 0.42
N ASN A 65 -2.74 26.04 1.65
CA ASN A 65 -2.09 27.11 2.41
C ASN A 65 -0.86 26.54 3.14
N GLY A 66 0.30 27.16 2.92
CA GLY A 66 1.57 26.86 3.57
C GLY A 66 2.67 26.38 2.62
N GLN A 67 3.92 26.67 2.96
CA GLN A 67 5.07 26.21 2.18
C GLN A 67 5.18 24.67 2.25
N CYS A 68 4.74 24.01 1.18
CA CYS A 68 4.89 22.56 1.02
C CYS A 68 6.13 22.32 0.14
N ILE A 69 7.27 22.03 0.77
CA ILE A 69 8.54 21.83 0.07
C ILE A 69 8.72 20.35 -0.27
N ASN A 70 9.16 20.06 -1.50
CA ASN A 70 9.56 18.70 -1.87
C ASN A 70 11.06 18.50 -1.59
N HIS A 71 11.36 17.98 -0.41
CA HIS A 71 12.74 17.65 -0.03
C HIS A 71 13.21 16.31 -0.64
N LEU A 72 12.29 15.38 -0.90
CA LEU A 72 12.62 14.05 -1.45
C LEU A 72 13.08 14.10 -2.91
N GLN A 73 12.49 15.00 -3.73
CA GLN A 73 12.85 15.22 -5.14
C GLN A 73 12.95 13.93 -5.97
N GLN A 74 12.10 12.93 -5.68
CA GLN A 74 12.08 11.61 -6.32
C GLN A 74 13.36 10.77 -6.09
N ASP A 75 14.17 11.10 -5.09
CA ASP A 75 15.25 10.22 -4.66
C ASP A 75 14.71 9.01 -3.89
N PHE A 76 14.24 8.02 -4.65
CA PHE A 76 13.65 6.80 -4.09
C PHE A 76 14.68 5.76 -3.66
N ASN A 77 15.97 5.93 -3.99
CA ASN A 77 17.03 4.99 -3.67
C ASN A 77 17.76 5.40 -2.39
N GLN A 78 17.15 5.10 -1.26
CA GLN A 78 17.71 5.43 0.04
C GLN A 78 18.85 4.50 0.41
N LYS A 79 19.82 5.01 1.20
CA LYS A 79 21.05 4.28 1.58
C LYS A 79 20.87 3.35 2.79
N ALA A 80 19.87 3.63 3.61
CA ALA A 80 19.61 2.89 4.85
C ALA A 80 18.13 2.95 5.24
N PRO A 81 17.62 1.99 6.04
CA PRO A 81 16.27 2.04 6.57
C PRO A 81 16.09 3.22 7.53
N ASN A 82 14.85 3.69 7.63
CA ASN A 82 14.42 4.77 8.53
C ASN A 82 15.01 6.17 8.23
N LEU A 83 15.61 6.39 7.05
CA LEU A 83 15.97 7.74 6.59
C LEU A 83 14.76 8.47 6.02
N VAL A 84 13.97 7.80 5.22
CA VAL A 84 12.77 8.36 4.60
C VAL A 84 11.61 7.38 4.73
N TRP A 85 10.51 7.88 5.27
CA TRP A 85 9.22 7.19 5.20
C TRP A 85 8.29 7.92 4.26
N VAL A 86 7.58 7.16 3.46
CA VAL A 86 6.53 7.67 2.58
C VAL A 86 5.17 7.24 3.07
N SER A 87 4.19 8.10 2.92
CA SER A 87 2.82 7.82 3.36
C SER A 87 1.81 8.32 2.35
N ASP A 88 0.73 7.59 2.28
CA ASP A 88 -0.44 7.95 1.50
C ASP A 88 -1.64 7.19 2.06
N PHE A 89 -2.85 7.58 1.66
CA PHE A 89 -4.05 6.85 2.02
C PHE A 89 -4.92 6.58 0.79
N THR A 90 -5.64 5.48 0.84
CA THR A 90 -6.57 5.10 -0.20
C THR A 90 -7.95 4.82 0.39
N TYR A 91 -8.97 4.89 -0.44
CA TYR A 91 -10.34 4.58 -0.04
C TYR A 91 -10.74 3.20 -0.53
N ILE A 92 -11.54 2.52 0.28
CA ILE A 92 -12.07 1.19 0.07
C ILE A 92 -13.58 1.25 0.31
N LYS A 93 -14.38 0.82 -0.67
CA LYS A 93 -15.83 0.75 -0.53
C LYS A 93 -16.22 -0.68 -0.15
N THR A 94 -16.97 -0.82 0.92
CA THR A 94 -17.51 -2.11 1.35
C THR A 94 -18.86 -1.94 2.04
N ALA A 95 -19.80 -2.84 1.78
CA ALA A 95 -21.16 -2.81 2.32
C ALA A 95 -21.82 -1.41 2.21
N GLY A 96 -21.63 -0.72 1.09
CA GLY A 96 -22.19 0.63 0.86
C GLY A 96 -21.48 1.77 1.58
N LYS A 97 -20.48 1.52 2.43
CA LYS A 97 -19.72 2.52 3.20
C LYS A 97 -18.31 2.68 2.66
N TRP A 98 -17.74 3.88 2.87
CA TRP A 98 -16.34 4.18 2.55
C TRP A 98 -15.47 4.03 3.79
N TYR A 99 -14.31 3.40 3.59
CA TYR A 99 -13.23 3.28 4.57
C TYR A 99 -11.94 3.78 3.96
N TYR A 100 -11.08 4.33 4.79
CA TYR A 100 -9.82 4.95 4.38
C TYR A 100 -8.67 4.20 5.04
N LEU A 101 -7.78 3.66 4.23
CA LEU A 101 -6.55 2.97 4.66
C LEU A 101 -5.37 3.91 4.45
N CYS A 102 -4.73 4.32 5.54
CA CYS A 102 -3.45 5.02 5.52
C CYS A 102 -2.32 4.03 5.79
N ILE A 103 -1.22 4.15 5.04
CA ILE A 103 -0.01 3.36 5.23
C ILE A 103 1.19 4.27 5.50
N VAL A 104 2.18 3.75 6.22
CA VAL A 104 3.53 4.30 6.34
C VAL A 104 4.50 3.24 5.86
N MET A 105 5.29 3.56 4.84
CA MET A 105 6.24 2.68 4.19
C MET A 105 7.66 3.20 4.39
N ASP A 106 8.59 2.34 4.73
CA ASP A 106 10.02 2.64 4.70
C ASP A 106 10.52 2.62 3.24
N LEU A 107 11.06 3.74 2.79
CA LEU A 107 11.41 3.91 1.39
C LEU A 107 12.60 3.06 0.96
N PHE A 108 13.54 2.75 1.87
CA PHE A 108 14.67 1.87 1.61
C PHE A 108 14.22 0.42 1.35
N SER A 109 13.46 -0.15 2.30
CA SER A 109 13.07 -1.57 2.25
C SER A 109 11.76 -1.83 1.51
N ARG A 110 11.02 -0.79 1.12
CA ARG A 110 9.66 -0.86 0.56
C ARG A 110 8.65 -1.59 1.45
N LYS A 111 8.98 -1.79 2.72
CA LYS A 111 8.11 -2.46 3.69
C LYS A 111 7.12 -1.51 4.32
N ILE A 112 5.89 -1.96 4.46
CA ILE A 112 4.89 -1.24 5.26
C ILE A 112 5.26 -1.38 6.73
N ILE A 113 5.61 -0.25 7.36
CA ILE A 113 5.97 -0.19 8.78
C ILE A 113 4.71 -0.27 9.64
N SER A 114 3.73 0.52 9.26
CA SER A 114 2.44 0.60 9.94
C SER A 114 1.33 0.99 8.99
N TRP A 115 0.11 0.83 9.47
CA TRP A 115 -1.09 1.25 8.77
C TRP A 115 -2.22 1.54 9.78
N ASN A 116 -3.22 2.28 9.31
CA ASN A 116 -4.45 2.52 10.05
C ASN A 116 -5.64 2.58 9.10
N ILE A 117 -6.82 2.15 9.57
CA ILE A 117 -8.08 2.23 8.83
C ILE A 117 -9.09 3.01 9.65
N SER A 118 -9.80 3.92 9.01
CA SER A 118 -10.88 4.72 9.60
C SER A 118 -12.07 4.84 8.66
N GLY A 119 -13.24 5.11 9.20
CA GLY A 119 -14.43 5.51 8.43
C GLY A 119 -14.39 6.96 7.96
N LYS A 120 -13.39 7.74 8.40
CA LYS A 120 -13.21 9.17 8.05
C LYS A 120 -11.79 9.44 7.59
N PRO A 121 -11.58 10.25 6.54
CA PRO A 121 -10.27 10.66 6.07
C PRO A 121 -9.81 11.91 6.84
N ASP A 122 -9.64 11.79 8.14
CA ASP A 122 -9.24 12.88 9.03
C ASP A 122 -7.76 12.85 9.41
N VAL A 123 -7.31 13.85 10.16
CA VAL A 123 -5.92 13.92 10.62
C VAL A 123 -5.57 12.77 11.58
N ASP A 124 -6.54 12.25 12.34
CA ASP A 124 -6.32 11.16 13.29
C ASP A 124 -5.96 9.86 12.60
N LEU A 125 -6.48 9.63 11.38
CA LEU A 125 -6.11 8.49 10.54
C LEU A 125 -4.59 8.46 10.29
N VAL A 126 -4.03 9.59 9.89
CA VAL A 126 -2.61 9.75 9.54
C VAL A 126 -1.74 9.78 10.81
N MET A 127 -2.15 10.55 11.83
CA MET A 127 -1.42 10.63 13.10
C MET A 127 -1.28 9.26 13.76
N THR A 128 -2.34 8.46 13.76
CA THR A 128 -2.32 7.12 14.34
C THR A 128 -1.39 6.19 13.57
N ALA A 129 -1.42 6.23 12.22
CA ALA A 129 -0.51 5.44 11.39
C ALA A 129 0.95 5.84 11.64
N PHE A 130 1.24 7.14 11.65
CA PHE A 130 2.58 7.66 11.93
C PHE A 130 3.09 7.26 13.32
N LYS A 131 2.32 7.51 14.39
CA LYS A 131 2.71 7.15 15.77
C LYS A 131 3.02 5.66 15.91
N LYS A 132 2.21 4.78 15.33
CA LYS A 132 2.48 3.33 15.30
C LYS A 132 3.81 3.01 14.62
N ALA A 133 4.11 3.64 13.47
CA ALA A 133 5.38 3.46 12.77
C ALA A 133 6.55 3.93 13.61
N TYR A 134 6.44 5.12 14.18
CA TYR A 134 7.48 5.78 14.97
C TYR A 134 7.85 4.96 16.20
N THR A 135 6.85 4.47 16.96
CA THR A 135 7.07 3.55 18.09
C THR A 135 7.69 2.23 17.63
N LYS A 136 7.15 1.61 16.55
CA LYS A 136 7.64 0.31 16.05
C LYS A 136 9.10 0.35 15.59
N ARG A 137 9.58 1.51 15.15
CA ARG A 137 10.95 1.73 14.66
C ARG A 137 11.87 2.42 15.67
N ASN A 138 11.45 2.48 16.95
CA ASN A 138 12.22 3.06 18.05
C ASN A 138 12.63 4.52 17.81
N ALA A 139 11.69 5.33 17.34
CA ALA A 139 11.86 6.78 17.20
C ALA A 139 13.15 7.18 16.44
N PRO A 140 13.30 6.89 15.14
CA PRO A 140 14.53 7.14 14.39
C PRO A 140 14.84 8.63 14.33
N LEU A 141 16.13 8.98 14.53
CA LEU A 141 16.63 10.36 14.41
C LEU A 141 16.87 10.70 12.93
N GLY A 142 16.66 11.98 12.58
CA GLY A 142 16.91 12.48 11.22
C GLY A 142 15.92 11.96 10.16
N LEU A 143 14.77 11.45 10.59
CA LEU A 143 13.74 10.94 9.71
C LEU A 143 13.15 12.05 8.84
N MET A 144 13.01 11.77 7.53
CA MET A 144 12.16 12.53 6.62
C MET A 144 10.82 11.79 6.42
N PHE A 145 9.73 12.51 6.52
CA PHE A 145 8.38 11.98 6.24
C PHE A 145 7.79 12.65 5.00
N HIS A 146 7.62 11.89 3.93
CA HIS A 146 7.12 12.38 2.65
C HIS A 146 5.69 11.93 2.39
N SER A 147 4.85 12.84 1.91
CA SER A 147 3.46 12.58 1.56
C SER A 147 2.98 13.47 0.40
N ASP A 148 1.76 13.26 -0.04
CA ASP A 148 1.05 14.24 -0.84
C ASP A 148 0.66 15.48 -0.01
N ARG A 149 -0.01 16.46 -0.66
CA ARG A 149 -0.50 17.68 0.00
C ARG A 149 -1.95 17.54 0.48
N GLY A 150 -2.37 16.37 0.86
CA GLY A 150 -3.70 16.14 1.45
C GLY A 150 -3.90 16.98 2.72
N THR A 151 -5.13 17.41 2.95
CA THR A 151 -5.49 18.25 4.12
C THR A 151 -5.12 17.60 5.44
N GLN A 152 -5.07 16.28 5.50
CA GLN A 152 -4.66 15.47 6.66
C GLN A 152 -3.17 15.65 6.98
N TYR A 153 -2.31 15.68 5.95
CA TYR A 153 -0.86 15.86 6.09
C TYR A 153 -0.46 17.31 6.28
N THR A 154 -1.26 18.26 5.77
CA THR A 154 -1.03 19.71 5.95
C THR A 154 -1.69 20.27 7.21
N ALA A 155 -2.47 19.46 7.94
CA ALA A 155 -3.13 19.86 9.17
C ALA A 155 -2.11 20.31 10.24
N PHE A 156 -2.44 21.40 10.94
CA PHE A 156 -1.58 21.96 11.98
C PHE A 156 -1.16 20.92 13.03
N ALA A 157 -2.10 20.11 13.52
CA ALA A 157 -1.84 19.08 14.52
C ALA A 157 -0.80 18.04 14.07
N PHE A 158 -0.84 17.65 12.78
CA PHE A 158 0.14 16.69 12.23
C PHE A 158 1.52 17.33 12.04
N ARG A 159 1.56 18.56 11.52
CA ARG A 159 2.81 19.33 11.41
C ARG A 159 3.47 19.53 12.77
N GLN A 160 2.71 19.97 13.76
CA GLN A 160 3.19 20.14 15.12
C GLN A 160 3.74 18.83 15.71
N LEU A 161 3.09 17.69 15.46
CA LEU A 161 3.59 16.39 15.89
C LEU A 161 4.96 16.08 15.28
N LEU A 162 5.15 16.29 13.96
CA LEU A 162 6.41 16.04 13.29
C LEU A 162 7.52 16.99 13.78
N ASP A 163 7.19 18.28 13.96
CA ASP A 163 8.12 19.29 14.49
C ASP A 163 8.61 18.93 15.89
N CYS A 164 7.70 18.54 16.79
CA CYS A 164 8.04 18.09 18.15
C CYS A 164 8.97 16.86 18.17
N LEU A 165 8.95 16.05 17.12
CA LEU A 165 9.78 14.86 16.98
C LEU A 165 11.03 15.10 16.11
N ASN A 166 11.29 16.33 15.69
CA ASN A 166 12.37 16.70 14.76
C ASN A 166 12.36 15.90 13.46
N VAL A 167 11.16 15.57 12.93
CA VAL A 167 10.97 14.87 11.67
C VAL A 167 10.79 15.89 10.54
N VAL A 168 11.62 15.80 9.52
CA VAL A 168 11.54 16.68 8.35
C VAL A 168 10.33 16.31 7.50
N GLN A 169 9.37 17.23 7.34
CA GLN A 169 8.22 17.01 6.50
C GLN A 169 8.52 17.39 5.04
N SER A 170 8.27 16.47 4.11
CA SER A 170 8.42 16.64 2.67
C SER A 170 7.11 16.40 1.95
N PHE A 171 6.85 17.14 0.89
CA PHE A 171 5.59 17.06 0.13
C PHE A 171 5.82 16.86 -1.36
N SER A 172 5.00 16.03 -1.98
CA SER A 172 4.92 15.94 -3.45
C SER A 172 4.60 17.30 -4.07
N LYS A 173 5.12 17.59 -5.25
CA LYS A 173 4.73 18.76 -6.02
C LYS A 173 3.26 18.64 -6.46
N LYS A 174 2.57 19.77 -6.54
CA LYS A 174 1.19 19.80 -7.01
C LYS A 174 1.07 19.28 -8.45
N GLY A 175 0.23 18.27 -8.67
CA GLY A 175 0.01 17.69 -9.99
C GLY A 175 1.11 16.73 -10.47
N TYR A 176 2.07 16.37 -9.62
CA TYR A 176 3.12 15.39 -9.91
C TYR A 176 2.90 14.09 -9.13
N PRO A 177 2.11 13.14 -9.64
CA PRO A 177 1.83 11.88 -8.97
C PRO A 177 3.10 11.03 -8.75
N PHE A 178 4.07 11.13 -9.65
CA PHE A 178 5.33 10.39 -9.56
C PHE A 178 6.15 10.68 -8.30
N ASP A 179 5.91 11.80 -7.62
CA ASP A 179 6.62 12.14 -6.39
C ASP A 179 6.28 11.21 -5.22
N ASN A 180 5.13 10.47 -5.27
CA ASN A 180 4.74 9.45 -4.30
C ASN A 180 4.49 8.08 -4.97
N ALA A 181 5.23 7.78 -6.03
CA ALA A 181 5.04 6.61 -6.88
C ALA A 181 5.07 5.28 -6.10
N CYS A 182 5.86 5.20 -5.02
CA CYS A 182 5.98 3.99 -4.22
C CYS A 182 4.67 3.62 -3.51
N CYS A 183 3.98 4.59 -2.90
CA CYS A 183 2.67 4.37 -2.29
C CYS A 183 1.61 4.09 -3.34
N GLU A 184 1.62 4.83 -4.46
CA GLU A 184 0.66 4.59 -5.56
C GLU A 184 0.81 3.18 -6.14
N CYS A 185 2.04 2.73 -6.34
CA CYS A 185 2.34 1.38 -6.80
C CYS A 185 1.80 0.34 -5.81
N PHE A 186 2.08 0.51 -4.52
CA PHE A 186 1.55 -0.36 -3.48
C PHE A 186 0.02 -0.43 -3.51
N PHE A 187 -0.67 0.70 -3.52
CA PHE A 187 -2.13 0.71 -3.55
C PHE A 187 -2.73 0.14 -4.84
N LYS A 188 -2.06 0.33 -5.96
CA LYS A 188 -2.44 -0.31 -7.23
C LYS A 188 -2.44 -1.83 -7.09
N TYR A 189 -1.38 -2.42 -6.52
CA TYR A 189 -1.30 -3.86 -6.30
C TYR A 189 -2.28 -4.33 -5.23
N LEU A 190 -2.39 -3.64 -4.11
CA LEU A 190 -3.35 -3.94 -3.05
C LEU A 190 -4.79 -4.00 -3.58
N LYS A 191 -5.20 -2.98 -4.33
CA LYS A 191 -6.53 -2.96 -4.95
C LYS A 191 -6.71 -4.09 -5.95
N LYS A 192 -5.72 -4.35 -6.78
CA LYS A 192 -5.79 -5.38 -7.82
C LYS A 192 -5.81 -6.80 -7.26
N GLU A 193 -5.04 -7.06 -6.22
CA GLU A 193 -4.82 -8.41 -5.70
C GLU A 193 -5.78 -8.77 -4.56
N GLU A 194 -6.28 -7.78 -3.85
CA GLU A 194 -7.11 -8.02 -2.66
C GLU A 194 -8.48 -7.33 -2.77
N VAL A 195 -8.50 -5.99 -2.78
CA VAL A 195 -9.73 -5.21 -2.58
C VAL A 195 -10.77 -5.45 -3.67
N ASN A 196 -10.36 -5.46 -4.94
CA ASN A 196 -11.26 -5.61 -6.08
C ASN A 196 -11.65 -7.07 -6.39
N ARG A 197 -11.12 -8.03 -5.64
CA ARG A 197 -11.37 -9.46 -5.83
C ARG A 197 -12.32 -10.06 -4.83
N LYS A 198 -12.51 -9.38 -3.69
CA LYS A 198 -13.36 -9.85 -2.61
C LYS A 198 -14.54 -8.93 -2.41
N THR A 199 -15.69 -9.51 -2.20
CA THR A 199 -16.84 -8.81 -1.63
C THR A 199 -16.74 -8.95 -0.11
N TYR A 200 -16.53 -7.83 0.57
CA TYR A 200 -16.47 -7.82 2.03
C TYR A 200 -17.89 -7.73 2.57
N HIS A 201 -18.41 -8.85 3.05
CA HIS A 201 -19.69 -8.89 3.75
C HIS A 201 -19.44 -8.47 5.20
N CYS A 202 -20.04 -7.36 5.59
CA CYS A 202 -19.98 -6.87 6.95
C CYS A 202 -21.33 -7.11 7.62
N SER A 203 -21.33 -7.83 8.73
CA SER A 203 -22.45 -7.81 9.66
C SER A 203 -22.64 -6.38 10.18
N ASN A 204 -23.83 -6.03 10.61
CA ASN A 204 -24.39 -4.69 10.85
C ASN A 204 -23.56 -3.67 11.66
N SER A 205 -22.38 -3.98 12.16
CA SER A 205 -21.56 -3.05 12.91
C SER A 205 -20.35 -2.56 12.10
N SER A 206 -20.17 -1.24 12.03
CA SER A 206 -19.00 -0.60 11.39
C SER A 206 -17.65 -1.07 11.98
N TYR A 207 -17.65 -1.49 13.24
CA TYR A 207 -16.47 -1.98 13.94
C TYR A 207 -16.05 -3.38 13.45
N GLN A 208 -16.99 -4.29 13.26
CA GLN A 208 -16.72 -5.63 12.70
C GLN A 208 -16.21 -5.53 11.26
N CYS A 209 -16.75 -4.60 10.47
CA CYS A 209 -16.31 -4.32 9.12
C CYS A 209 -14.85 -3.86 9.07
N LEU A 210 -14.46 -2.97 9.97
CA LEU A 210 -13.08 -2.51 10.10
C LEU A 210 -12.13 -3.66 10.47
N ASN A 211 -12.52 -4.55 11.37
CA ASN A 211 -11.69 -5.68 11.77
C ASN A 211 -11.54 -6.70 10.62
N THR A 212 -12.62 -7.04 9.93
CA THR A 212 -12.56 -7.91 8.74
C THR A 212 -11.66 -7.33 7.65
N LEU A 213 -11.73 -6.01 7.41
CA LEU A 213 -10.83 -5.32 6.47
C LEU A 213 -9.38 -5.37 6.94
N LYS A 214 -9.13 -5.15 8.25
CA LYS A 214 -7.78 -5.23 8.82
C LYS A 214 -7.14 -6.58 8.58
N ASP A 215 -7.84 -7.64 8.90
CA ASP A 215 -7.32 -9.02 8.82
C ASP A 215 -7.17 -9.50 7.37
N SER A 216 -8.03 -9.02 6.47
CA SER A 216 -8.02 -9.43 5.07
C SER A 216 -7.06 -8.65 4.19
N ILE A 217 -6.89 -7.34 4.45
CA ILE A 217 -6.14 -6.43 3.56
C ILE A 217 -4.66 -6.39 3.92
N MET A 218 -4.34 -6.51 5.21
CA MET A 218 -2.97 -6.42 5.73
C MET A 218 -2.63 -7.64 6.59
N PRO A 219 -2.58 -8.85 6.02
CA PRO A 219 -2.11 -10.03 6.74
C PRO A 219 -0.68 -9.79 7.23
N ARG A 220 -0.39 -10.27 8.44
CA ARG A 220 0.78 -9.89 9.26
C ARG A 220 2.16 -10.08 8.61
N ASP A 221 2.30 -10.86 7.52
CA ASP A 221 3.61 -11.32 7.03
C ASP A 221 3.91 -11.18 5.51
N HIS A 222 3.08 -10.55 4.68
CA HIS A 222 3.19 -10.78 3.23
C HIS A 222 3.17 -9.59 2.27
N ILE A 223 3.46 -8.35 2.69
CA ILE A 223 3.57 -7.27 1.70
C ILE A 223 5.01 -6.76 1.65
N VAL A 224 5.87 -7.53 0.99
CA VAL A 224 7.13 -7.05 0.43
C VAL A 224 6.89 -6.85 -1.05
N LEU A 225 7.01 -5.61 -1.53
CA LEU A 225 7.15 -5.36 -2.96
C LEU A 225 8.53 -5.93 -3.33
N SER A 226 8.56 -7.11 -3.96
CA SER A 226 9.78 -7.62 -4.59
C SER A 226 10.15 -6.69 -5.75
N GLU A 227 11.43 -6.31 -5.79
CA GLU A 227 12.11 -5.58 -6.84
C GLU A 227 11.79 -6.09 -8.26
#